data_368baa131ee9d572fe700f8a5c3bad1a
#
_entry.id   368baa131ee9d572fe700f8a5c3bad1a
#
_cell.length_a   1.000
_cell.length_b   1.000
_cell.length_c   1.000
_cell.angle_alpha   90.00
_cell.angle_beta   90.00
_cell.angle_gamma   90.00
#
_symmetry.space_group_name_H-M   'P 1'
#
loop_
_entity.id
_entity.type
_entity.pdbx_description
1 polymer ?
#
loop_
_entity_poly.entity_id
_entity_poly.type
_entity_poly.pdbx_seq_one_letter_code
_entity_poly.pdbx_strand_id
1 'polypeptide(L)'
;VFVALKGENSDGHKYIKKAAELGAICCIVQDGADVPDNIPCIAVADTSQALLDLAAAYRREFKIPVVAVTGSVGKTSTRGMIASVLAQKYKTLATEGNFNNEIGVPHTIFRLDKTHEIAVLEMGMNHFGELARITVAAQPDTAVITNVGEAHIENLGSREGILKAKLEILDGLTHGGTVVLCGDNDLLWGINGSVEFETVYCGINNTRCDLVAENIKVSADGTEFSFKYEDKEYNARIGVPGIHHVYNALIAVAIGVKYNVPMNDIICGIREFIPDGMRQAAVKIGNFTVIKDCYNANPTSMRSGLDVLSLAETDGRRVACLGDMMELGTISEQAHLNVGALAAQSKVDCLITVGERAKLIAQGAKDSGMPEDKIFSFDNNDELCAEIGNILKDGDVILLKASRSMKLEQIADYMEKMWSKK
;
A
#
# COMPACT_ATOMS: atom_id res chain seq x y z
N VAL A 1 0.22 18.83 22.91
CA VAL A 1 1.52 19.33 22.43
C VAL A 1 1.43 19.56 20.92
N PHE A 2 1.98 20.64 20.41
CA PHE A 2 2.12 20.91 18.99
C PHE A 2 3.60 20.84 18.61
N VAL A 3 3.92 20.12 17.51
CA VAL A 3 5.29 20.05 16.98
C VAL A 3 5.36 20.86 15.69
N ALA A 4 6.18 21.91 15.69
CA ALA A 4 6.32 22.82 14.55
C ALA A 4 7.28 22.24 13.52
N LEU A 5 6.78 21.37 12.65
CA LEU A 5 7.58 20.74 11.58
C LEU A 5 7.82 21.72 10.43
N LYS A 6 9.01 21.68 9.87
CA LYS A 6 9.38 22.44 8.67
C LYS A 6 9.45 21.48 7.48
N GLY A 7 8.55 21.64 6.53
CA GLY A 7 8.55 20.92 5.27
C GLY A 7 8.99 21.81 4.11
N GLU A 8 9.11 21.24 2.92
CA GLU A 8 9.51 21.97 1.70
C GLU A 8 8.58 23.15 1.35
N ASN A 9 7.28 22.96 1.51
CA ASN A 9 6.25 23.91 1.10
C ASN A 9 5.58 24.64 2.26
N SER A 10 5.86 24.29 3.51
CA SER A 10 5.20 24.86 4.68
C SER A 10 6.10 24.83 5.90
N ASP A 11 6.01 25.87 6.71
CA ASP A 11 6.70 25.99 7.99
C ASP A 11 5.68 25.98 9.13
N GLY A 12 5.69 24.94 9.96
CA GLY A 12 4.80 24.73 11.09
C GLY A 12 4.88 25.82 12.15
N HIS A 13 6.02 26.54 12.26
CA HIS A 13 6.20 27.62 13.24
C HIS A 13 5.18 28.76 13.05
N LYS A 14 4.70 28.99 11.83
CA LYS A 14 3.64 29.97 11.53
C LYS A 14 2.31 29.66 12.22
N TYR A 15 2.10 28.42 12.66
CA TYR A 15 0.85 27.96 13.26
C TYR A 15 0.88 27.87 14.79
N ILE A 16 1.99 28.25 15.47
CA ILE A 16 2.13 28.15 16.92
C ILE A 16 1.00 28.88 17.66
N LYS A 17 0.71 30.13 17.29
CA LYS A 17 -0.40 30.90 17.88
C LYS A 17 -1.73 30.19 17.74
N LYS A 18 -2.01 29.69 16.54
CA LYS A 18 -3.25 28.95 16.23
C LYS A 18 -3.33 27.64 17.01
N ALA A 19 -2.23 26.93 17.15
CA ALA A 19 -2.17 25.70 17.95
C ALA A 19 -2.47 25.96 19.42
N ALA A 20 -1.92 27.04 20.00
CA ALA A 20 -2.20 27.45 21.38
C ALA A 20 -3.67 27.85 21.57
N GLU A 21 -4.27 28.60 20.64
CA GLU A 21 -5.70 28.93 20.63
C GLU A 21 -6.60 27.67 20.57
N LEU A 22 -6.13 26.61 19.93
CA LEU A 22 -6.80 25.31 19.84
C LEU A 22 -6.50 24.37 21.01
N GLY A 23 -5.80 24.86 22.04
CA GLY A 23 -5.55 24.14 23.29
C GLY A 23 -4.20 23.42 23.38
N ALA A 24 -3.24 23.70 22.51
CA ALA A 24 -1.88 23.22 22.71
C ALA A 24 -1.25 23.91 23.95
N ILE A 25 -0.92 23.12 24.97
CA ILE A 25 -0.35 23.64 26.22
C ILE A 25 1.17 23.86 26.12
N CYS A 26 1.82 23.32 25.11
CA CYS A 26 3.25 23.45 24.84
C CYS A 26 3.51 23.21 23.36
N CYS A 27 4.52 23.89 22.81
CA CYS A 27 5.01 23.68 21.45
C CYS A 27 6.45 23.17 21.45
N ILE A 28 6.78 22.25 20.53
CA ILE A 28 8.16 21.86 20.21
C ILE A 28 8.55 22.65 18.95
N VAL A 29 9.65 23.39 19.03
CA VAL A 29 10.08 24.34 18.00
C VAL A 29 11.55 24.16 17.66
N GLN A 30 11.95 24.57 16.46
CA GLN A 30 13.35 24.59 16.04
C GLN A 30 14.14 25.64 16.84
N ASP A 31 15.40 25.32 17.20
CA ASP A 31 16.30 26.27 17.83
C ASP A 31 16.39 27.57 17.02
N GLY A 32 16.25 28.70 17.70
CA GLY A 32 16.29 30.03 17.08
C GLY A 32 15.00 30.45 16.36
N ALA A 33 13.92 29.66 16.46
CA ALA A 33 12.62 30.06 15.92
C ALA A 33 12.04 31.27 16.69
N ASP A 34 11.43 32.20 15.96
CA ASP A 34 10.67 33.31 16.55
C ASP A 34 9.33 32.79 17.09
N VAL A 35 9.20 32.78 18.41
CA VAL A 35 8.04 32.25 19.12
C VAL A 35 7.45 33.30 20.08
N PRO A 36 6.11 33.33 20.26
CA PRO A 36 5.49 34.26 21.19
C PRO A 36 5.91 33.97 22.66
N ASP A 37 6.29 34.99 23.41
CA ASP A 37 6.74 34.88 24.81
C ASP A 37 5.73 34.22 25.76
N ASN A 38 4.43 34.30 25.42
CA ASN A 38 3.36 33.79 26.25
C ASN A 38 2.96 32.33 25.97
N ILE A 39 3.66 31.63 25.07
CA ILE A 39 3.39 30.24 24.73
C ILE A 39 4.58 29.38 25.19
N PRO A 40 4.37 28.38 26.11
CA PRO A 40 5.44 27.50 26.52
C PRO A 40 6.01 26.73 25.32
N CYS A 41 7.31 26.86 25.07
CA CYS A 41 8.00 26.19 23.96
C CYS A 41 9.23 25.42 24.46
N ILE A 42 9.47 24.28 23.83
CA ILE A 42 10.71 23.49 23.99
C ILE A 42 11.46 23.63 22.67
N ALA A 43 12.63 24.27 22.73
CA ALA A 43 13.50 24.41 21.56
C ALA A 43 14.36 23.14 21.38
N VAL A 44 14.47 22.65 20.16
CA VAL A 44 15.22 21.46 19.77
C VAL A 44 15.97 21.69 18.47
N ALA A 45 17.08 20.99 18.27
CA ALA A 45 17.89 21.11 17.06
C ALA A 45 17.15 20.64 15.80
N ASP A 46 16.29 19.63 15.90
CA ASP A 46 15.48 19.07 14.79
C ASP A 46 14.11 18.65 15.31
N THR A 47 13.06 19.34 14.86
CA THR A 47 11.69 19.04 15.27
C THR A 47 11.14 17.74 14.67
N SER A 48 11.65 17.29 13.53
CA SER A 48 11.26 16.00 12.93
C SER A 48 11.84 14.84 13.75
N GLN A 49 13.10 14.94 14.17
CA GLN A 49 13.71 13.96 15.06
C GLN A 49 13.03 13.96 16.44
N ALA A 50 12.74 15.15 16.98
CA ALA A 50 12.03 15.25 18.26
C ALA A 50 10.63 14.60 18.24
N LEU A 51 9.93 14.64 17.11
CA LEU A 51 8.66 13.93 16.94
C LEU A 51 8.84 12.41 17.02
N LEU A 52 9.88 11.87 16.39
CA LEU A 52 10.22 10.43 16.46
C LEU A 52 10.66 10.03 17.86
N ASP A 53 11.49 10.84 18.52
CA ASP A 53 11.96 10.59 19.88
C ASP A 53 10.80 10.59 20.90
N LEU A 54 9.85 11.52 20.72
CA LEU A 54 8.63 11.57 21.53
C LEU A 54 7.76 10.32 21.30
N ALA A 55 7.61 9.90 20.05
CA ALA A 55 6.89 8.67 19.72
C ALA A 55 7.57 7.44 20.29
N ALA A 56 8.91 7.36 20.21
CA ALA A 56 9.69 6.28 20.80
C ALA A 56 9.56 6.24 22.33
N ALA A 57 9.60 7.40 22.99
CA ALA A 57 9.38 7.49 24.43
C ALA A 57 7.98 7.02 24.82
N TYR A 58 6.96 7.49 24.11
CA TYR A 58 5.57 7.08 24.34
C TYR A 58 5.35 5.60 24.06
N ARG A 59 5.93 5.04 22.98
CA ARG A 59 5.87 3.61 22.61
C ARG A 59 6.37 2.72 23.75
N ARG A 60 7.44 3.10 24.46
CA ARG A 60 8.03 2.33 25.56
C ARG A 60 7.13 2.18 26.80
N GLU A 61 6.12 3.04 26.93
CA GLU A 61 5.12 2.91 28.02
C GLU A 61 4.19 1.69 27.83
N PHE A 62 4.17 1.11 26.62
CA PHE A 62 3.30 -0.02 26.28
C PHE A 62 4.13 -1.28 26.00
N LYS A 63 3.89 -2.33 26.80
CA LYS A 63 4.53 -3.65 26.64
C LYS A 63 3.74 -4.57 25.73
N ILE A 64 3.26 -4.05 24.61
CA ILE A 64 2.51 -4.81 23.60
C ILE A 64 3.40 -5.11 22.39
N PRO A 65 3.22 -6.25 21.71
CA PRO A 65 3.93 -6.51 20.47
C PRO A 65 3.53 -5.55 19.36
N VAL A 66 4.50 -5.27 18.47
CA VAL A 66 4.29 -4.45 17.27
C VAL A 66 4.74 -5.22 16.04
N VAL A 67 3.88 -5.25 15.04
CA VAL A 67 4.16 -5.76 13.69
C VAL A 67 4.38 -4.58 12.76
N ALA A 68 5.57 -4.47 12.16
CA ALA A 68 5.88 -3.46 11.16
C ALA A 68 5.78 -4.05 9.75
N VAL A 69 5.15 -3.33 8.80
CA VAL A 69 4.91 -3.81 7.44
C VAL A 69 5.45 -2.80 6.43
N THR A 70 6.40 -3.23 5.59
CA THR A 70 6.89 -2.46 4.44
C THR A 70 6.84 -3.30 3.15
N GLY A 71 7.20 -2.69 2.02
CA GLY A 71 7.29 -3.32 0.71
C GLY A 71 7.04 -2.34 -0.44
N SER A 72 7.31 -2.74 -1.66
CA SER A 72 7.05 -1.91 -2.84
C SER A 72 5.56 -1.83 -3.16
N VAL A 73 4.85 -2.96 -3.07
CA VAL A 73 3.41 -3.10 -3.31
C VAL A 73 2.77 -3.92 -2.19
N GLY A 74 1.49 -3.72 -1.91
CA GLY A 74 0.72 -4.56 -0.99
C GLY A 74 0.82 -4.20 0.49
N LYS A 75 1.63 -3.22 0.91
CA LYS A 75 1.76 -2.79 2.32
C LYS A 75 0.42 -2.64 3.04
N THR A 76 -0.45 -1.79 2.51
CA THR A 76 -1.73 -1.46 3.13
C THR A 76 -2.68 -2.66 3.19
N SER A 77 -2.74 -3.45 2.11
CA SER A 77 -3.58 -4.66 2.08
C SER A 77 -3.06 -5.72 3.05
N THR A 78 -1.72 -5.93 3.10
CA THR A 78 -1.10 -6.85 4.07
C THR A 78 -1.33 -6.38 5.50
N ARG A 79 -1.08 -5.09 5.81
CA ARG A 79 -1.36 -4.49 7.12
C ARG A 79 -2.83 -4.68 7.52
N GLY A 80 -3.76 -4.40 6.59
CA GLY A 80 -5.20 -4.57 6.83
C GLY A 80 -5.58 -6.03 7.10
N MET A 81 -5.02 -6.98 6.34
CA MET A 81 -5.30 -8.40 6.53
C MET A 81 -4.69 -8.95 7.83
N ILE A 82 -3.46 -8.55 8.17
CA ILE A 82 -2.84 -8.86 9.47
C ILE A 82 -3.70 -8.30 10.61
N ALA A 83 -4.15 -7.05 10.50
CA ALA A 83 -4.99 -6.42 11.52
C ALA A 83 -6.34 -7.16 11.67
N SER A 84 -6.98 -7.59 10.56
CA SER A 84 -8.21 -8.38 10.58
C SER A 84 -8.03 -9.73 11.27
N VAL A 85 -6.92 -10.41 11.02
CA VAL A 85 -6.58 -11.69 11.66
C VAL A 85 -6.30 -11.51 13.15
N LEU A 86 -5.48 -10.52 13.52
CA LEU A 86 -5.15 -10.27 14.91
C LEU A 86 -6.35 -9.79 15.74
N ALA A 87 -7.25 -9.03 15.11
CA ALA A 87 -8.49 -8.54 15.76
C ALA A 87 -9.46 -9.66 16.16
N GLN A 88 -9.31 -10.87 15.63
CA GLN A 88 -10.09 -12.04 16.08
C GLN A 88 -9.76 -12.45 17.54
N LYS A 89 -8.61 -12.01 18.04
CA LYS A 89 -8.17 -12.37 19.41
C LYS A 89 -7.77 -11.18 20.25
N TYR A 90 -7.24 -10.12 19.66
CA TYR A 90 -6.59 -9.00 20.35
C TYR A 90 -7.27 -7.67 20.05
N LYS A 91 -7.28 -6.77 21.02
CA LYS A 91 -7.56 -5.35 20.78
C LYS A 91 -6.42 -4.76 19.97
N THR A 92 -6.58 -4.69 18.66
CA THR A 92 -5.53 -4.35 17.69
C THR A 92 -5.57 -2.88 17.29
N LEU A 93 -4.44 -2.15 17.47
CA LEU A 93 -4.23 -0.86 16.81
C LEU A 93 -3.63 -1.10 15.43
N ALA A 94 -4.12 -0.44 14.39
CA ALA A 94 -3.51 -0.46 13.07
C ALA A 94 -3.34 0.95 12.51
N THR A 95 -2.34 1.14 11.63
CA THR A 95 -2.20 2.37 10.85
C THR A 95 -3.49 2.63 10.06
N GLU A 96 -4.01 3.84 10.11
CA GLU A 96 -5.15 4.28 9.30
C GLU A 96 -4.66 5.01 8.05
N GLY A 97 -5.40 4.86 6.95
CA GLY A 97 -5.07 5.53 5.70
C GLY A 97 -3.61 5.27 5.26
N ASN A 98 -2.88 6.35 5.03
CA ASN A 98 -1.48 6.36 4.59
C ASN A 98 -0.53 6.99 5.63
N PHE A 99 -0.86 6.93 6.92
CA PHE A 99 0.01 7.43 7.98
C PHE A 99 1.23 6.53 8.21
N ASN A 100 2.07 6.40 7.19
CA ASN A 100 3.15 5.42 7.09
C ASN A 100 4.56 6.02 6.98
N ASN A 101 4.69 7.35 7.04
CA ASN A 101 5.96 8.07 6.99
C ASN A 101 6.42 8.55 8.39
N GLU A 102 7.48 9.34 8.45
CA GLU A 102 8.07 9.89 9.68
C GLU A 102 7.13 10.78 10.51
N ILE A 103 6.00 11.20 9.95
CA ILE A 103 4.95 11.93 10.67
C ILE A 103 3.79 10.99 11.01
N GLY A 104 3.39 10.16 10.07
CA GLY A 104 2.22 9.29 10.20
C GLY A 104 2.41 8.15 11.19
N VAL A 105 3.60 7.53 11.24
CA VAL A 105 3.88 6.46 12.22
C VAL A 105 3.86 6.99 13.65
N PRO A 106 4.53 8.11 14.01
CA PRO A 106 4.32 8.76 15.30
C PRO A 106 2.87 9.04 15.63
N HIS A 107 2.10 9.60 14.68
CA HIS A 107 0.68 9.85 14.87
C HIS A 107 -0.10 8.58 15.22
N THR A 108 0.22 7.45 14.59
CA THR A 108 -0.39 6.15 14.91
C THR A 108 0.04 5.69 16.31
N ILE A 109 1.33 5.81 16.66
CA ILE A 109 1.88 5.43 17.98
C ILE A 109 1.18 6.22 19.10
N PHE A 110 0.95 7.53 18.93
CA PHE A 110 0.26 8.36 19.95
C PHE A 110 -1.21 7.99 20.18
N ARG A 111 -1.79 7.12 19.34
CA ARG A 111 -3.14 6.56 19.55
C ARG A 111 -3.13 5.30 20.42
N LEU A 112 -1.97 4.78 20.78
CA LEU A 112 -1.87 3.69 21.74
C LEU A 112 -2.49 4.11 23.07
N ASP A 113 -3.25 3.22 23.66
CA ASP A 113 -3.77 3.31 25.01
C ASP A 113 -3.68 1.96 25.74
N LYS A 114 -4.04 1.93 27.02
CA LYS A 114 -3.95 0.74 27.87
C LYS A 114 -4.89 -0.41 27.46
N THR A 115 -5.79 -0.19 26.50
CA THR A 115 -6.71 -1.22 26.02
C THR A 115 -6.12 -2.01 24.84
N HIS A 116 -5.13 -1.45 24.14
CA HIS A 116 -4.50 -2.13 23.03
C HIS A 116 -3.59 -3.26 23.51
N GLU A 117 -3.65 -4.40 22.83
CA GLU A 117 -2.90 -5.61 23.12
C GLU A 117 -1.85 -5.93 22.06
N ILE A 118 -1.99 -5.38 20.85
CA ILE A 118 -1.07 -5.52 19.73
C ILE A 118 -1.23 -4.35 18.77
N ALA A 119 -0.14 -3.98 18.05
CA ALA A 119 -0.19 -2.94 17.03
C ALA A 119 0.37 -3.42 15.69
N VAL A 120 -0.21 -2.95 14.57
CA VAL A 120 0.23 -3.21 13.20
C VAL A 120 0.52 -1.88 12.52
N LEU A 121 1.79 -1.58 12.28
CA LEU A 121 2.27 -0.32 11.75
C LEU A 121 2.72 -0.50 10.29
N GLU A 122 2.08 0.23 9.38
CA GLU A 122 2.58 0.35 8.01
C GLU A 122 3.72 1.36 7.97
N MET A 123 4.82 1.01 7.29
CA MET A 123 6.01 1.84 7.15
C MET A 123 6.38 1.99 5.68
N GLY A 124 6.28 3.21 5.18
CA GLY A 124 6.69 3.63 3.85
C GLY A 124 8.02 4.36 3.89
N MET A 125 8.70 4.44 2.74
CA MET A 125 9.91 5.23 2.56
C MET A 125 10.05 5.63 1.09
N ASN A 126 10.72 6.75 0.85
CA ASN A 126 11.13 7.25 -0.45
C ASN A 126 12.66 7.28 -0.60
N HIS A 127 13.40 7.45 0.51
CA HIS A 127 14.85 7.58 0.56
C HIS A 127 15.47 6.65 1.59
N PHE A 128 16.79 6.45 1.49
CA PHE A 128 17.57 5.74 2.49
C PHE A 128 17.51 6.47 3.84
N GLY A 129 17.50 5.70 4.94
CA GLY A 129 17.50 6.18 6.31
C GLY A 129 16.12 6.52 6.87
N GLU A 130 15.10 6.74 6.03
CA GLU A 130 13.75 7.05 6.52
C GLU A 130 13.15 5.88 7.30
N LEU A 131 13.27 4.66 6.74
CA LEU A 131 12.70 3.47 7.37
C LEU A 131 13.44 3.10 8.66
N ALA A 132 14.76 3.27 8.70
CA ALA A 132 15.57 3.09 9.90
C ALA A 132 15.08 3.97 11.06
N ARG A 133 14.87 5.26 10.79
CA ARG A 133 14.40 6.22 11.82
C ARG A 133 13.02 5.87 12.35
N ILE A 134 12.10 5.49 11.46
CA ILE A 134 10.72 5.13 11.82
C ILE A 134 10.71 3.83 12.64
N THR A 135 11.46 2.82 12.22
CA THR A 135 11.44 1.51 12.89
C THR A 135 12.12 1.56 14.25
N VAL A 136 13.20 2.38 14.42
CA VAL A 136 13.82 2.61 15.74
C VAL A 136 12.83 3.27 16.71
N ALA A 137 11.99 4.17 16.23
CA ALA A 137 10.94 4.77 17.06
C ALA A 137 9.83 3.79 17.43
N ALA A 138 9.44 2.89 16.51
CA ALA A 138 8.36 1.94 16.71
C ALA A 138 8.75 0.69 17.49
N GLN A 139 10.00 0.26 17.44
CA GLN A 139 10.56 -0.93 18.11
C GLN A 139 9.66 -2.18 17.85
N PRO A 140 9.56 -2.66 16.60
CA PRO A 140 8.73 -3.80 16.29
C PRO A 140 9.31 -5.12 16.79
N ASP A 141 8.42 -6.08 17.09
CA ASP A 141 8.75 -7.46 17.43
C ASP A 141 8.73 -8.36 16.20
N THR A 142 8.04 -7.90 15.17
CA THR A 142 7.95 -8.60 13.89
C THR A 142 8.02 -7.61 12.73
N ALA A 143 8.90 -7.87 11.78
CA ALA A 143 9.04 -7.10 10.55
C ALA A 143 8.50 -7.90 9.35
N VAL A 144 7.77 -7.24 8.46
CA VAL A 144 7.21 -7.82 7.23
C VAL A 144 7.71 -7.04 6.04
N ILE A 145 8.29 -7.72 5.03
CA ILE A 145 8.60 -7.12 3.74
C ILE A 145 7.81 -7.87 2.67
N THR A 146 6.78 -7.22 2.13
CA THR A 146 5.85 -7.86 1.18
C THR A 146 6.50 -8.22 -0.15
N ASN A 147 7.30 -7.31 -0.70
CA ASN A 147 8.07 -7.52 -1.93
C ASN A 147 9.09 -6.39 -2.17
N VAL A 148 9.98 -6.62 -3.15
CA VAL A 148 10.91 -5.64 -3.72
C VAL A 148 10.64 -5.55 -5.22
N GLY A 149 9.97 -4.48 -5.64
CA GLY A 149 9.68 -4.12 -7.03
C GLY A 149 10.43 -2.85 -7.45
N GLU A 150 9.81 -2.05 -8.35
CA GLU A 150 10.40 -0.82 -8.91
C GLU A 150 9.89 0.47 -8.26
N ALA A 151 9.05 0.39 -7.21
CA ALA A 151 8.56 1.59 -6.53
C ALA A 151 9.73 2.39 -5.90
N HIS A 152 9.75 3.71 -6.15
CA HIS A 152 10.79 4.65 -5.68
C HIS A 152 12.20 4.40 -6.27
N ILE A 153 12.30 3.72 -7.43
CA ILE A 153 13.58 3.38 -8.05
C ILE A 153 14.36 4.65 -8.48
N GLU A 154 13.66 5.74 -8.77
CA GLU A 154 14.27 7.04 -9.08
C GLU A 154 15.17 7.52 -7.95
N ASN A 155 14.75 7.35 -6.69
CA ASN A 155 15.49 7.81 -5.52
C ASN A 155 16.53 6.79 -5.01
N LEU A 156 16.30 5.50 -5.27
CA LEU A 156 17.08 4.39 -4.70
C LEU A 156 18.03 3.72 -5.73
N GLY A 157 17.94 4.13 -6.99
CA GLY A 157 18.84 3.79 -8.09
C GLY A 157 18.60 2.42 -8.71
N SER A 158 18.33 1.37 -7.94
CA SER A 158 18.13 0.00 -8.45
C SER A 158 17.21 -0.82 -7.54
N ARG A 159 16.82 -2.01 -7.97
CA ARG A 159 16.06 -2.95 -7.13
C ARG A 159 16.87 -3.40 -5.89
N GLU A 160 18.18 -3.55 -6.01
CA GLU A 160 19.09 -3.82 -4.89
C GLU A 160 19.14 -2.65 -3.91
N GLY A 161 19.12 -1.40 -4.42
CA GLY A 161 18.97 -0.20 -3.59
C GLY A 161 17.64 -0.19 -2.84
N ILE A 162 16.54 -0.58 -3.51
CA ILE A 162 15.23 -0.72 -2.88
C ILE A 162 15.24 -1.82 -1.80
N LEU A 163 15.88 -2.97 -2.06
CA LEU A 163 16.07 -4.02 -1.04
C LEU A 163 16.81 -3.47 0.17
N LYS A 164 17.96 -2.79 -0.06
CA LYS A 164 18.76 -2.21 1.02
C LYS A 164 17.94 -1.25 1.88
N ALA A 165 17.19 -0.34 1.26
CA ALA A 165 16.33 0.60 1.97
C ALA A 165 15.19 -0.10 2.75
N LYS A 166 14.63 -1.19 2.22
CA LYS A 166 13.58 -1.95 2.93
C LYS A 166 14.12 -2.78 4.08
N LEU A 167 15.36 -3.23 4.01
CA LEU A 167 16.03 -3.94 5.10
C LEU A 167 16.32 -3.03 6.31
N GLU A 168 16.30 -1.70 6.16
CA GLU A 168 16.35 -0.76 7.28
C GLU A 168 15.22 -0.97 8.30
N ILE A 169 14.13 -1.68 7.93
CA ILE A 169 13.07 -2.08 8.88
C ILE A 169 13.62 -2.95 10.03
N LEU A 170 14.75 -3.60 9.80
CA LEU A 170 15.41 -4.47 10.79
C LEU A 170 16.20 -3.66 11.85
N ASP A 171 16.56 -2.40 11.58
CA ASP A 171 17.37 -1.58 12.48
C ASP A 171 16.67 -1.31 13.83
N GLY A 172 15.34 -1.30 13.84
CA GLY A 172 14.54 -1.15 15.05
C GLY A 172 13.92 -2.45 15.56
N LEU A 173 14.15 -3.58 14.88
CA LEU A 173 13.57 -4.87 15.28
C LEU A 173 14.16 -5.31 16.62
N THR A 174 13.29 -5.69 17.56
CA THR A 174 13.71 -6.10 18.91
C THR A 174 14.54 -7.39 18.86
N HIS A 175 15.43 -7.56 19.85
CA HIS A 175 16.24 -8.78 19.95
C HIS A 175 15.34 -10.03 20.06
N GLY A 176 15.59 -11.04 19.21
CA GLY A 176 14.72 -12.23 19.08
C GLY A 176 13.46 -12.01 18.26
N GLY A 177 13.37 -10.87 17.56
CA GLY A 177 12.29 -10.58 16.62
C GLY A 177 12.25 -11.54 15.44
N THR A 178 11.12 -11.53 14.72
CA THR A 178 10.89 -12.40 13.55
C THR A 178 10.71 -11.55 12.29
N VAL A 179 11.20 -12.04 11.16
CA VAL A 179 11.06 -11.41 9.84
C VAL A 179 10.19 -12.30 8.95
N VAL A 180 9.15 -11.73 8.33
CA VAL A 180 8.28 -12.45 7.39
C VAL A 180 8.48 -11.88 6.00
N LEU A 181 8.84 -12.73 5.05
CA LEU A 181 9.27 -12.36 3.70
C LEU A 181 8.49 -13.12 2.62
N CYS A 182 8.30 -12.48 1.45
CA CYS A 182 7.81 -13.15 0.25
C CYS A 182 8.94 -13.98 -0.39
N GLY A 183 8.81 -15.29 -0.37
CA GLY A 183 9.83 -16.22 -0.91
C GLY A 183 9.80 -16.39 -2.43
N ASP A 184 8.78 -15.86 -3.12
CA ASP A 184 8.73 -15.79 -4.59
C ASP A 184 9.40 -14.52 -5.14
N ASN A 185 9.78 -13.58 -4.27
CA ASN A 185 10.55 -12.43 -4.67
C ASN A 185 12.04 -12.78 -4.71
N ASP A 186 12.66 -12.65 -5.87
CA ASP A 186 14.05 -13.05 -6.14
C ASP A 186 15.05 -12.43 -5.16
N LEU A 187 14.94 -11.12 -4.89
CA LEU A 187 15.85 -10.41 -4.00
C LEU A 187 15.62 -10.78 -2.52
N LEU A 188 14.36 -10.97 -2.10
CA LEU A 188 14.07 -11.41 -0.73
C LEU A 188 14.49 -12.86 -0.49
N TRP A 189 14.31 -13.74 -1.49
CA TRP A 189 14.83 -15.11 -1.39
C TRP A 189 16.37 -15.15 -1.42
N GLY A 190 17.00 -14.23 -2.15
CA GLY A 190 18.46 -14.11 -2.25
C GLY A 190 19.16 -13.82 -0.92
N ILE A 191 18.46 -13.30 0.08
CA ILE A 191 18.99 -13.03 1.43
C ILE A 191 18.70 -14.16 2.43
N ASN A 192 18.15 -15.30 1.97
CA ASN A 192 17.86 -16.43 2.84
C ASN A 192 19.15 -16.96 3.52
N GLY A 193 19.11 -17.08 4.84
CA GLY A 193 20.26 -17.46 5.67
C GLY A 193 21.27 -16.33 5.94
N SER A 194 21.04 -15.12 5.43
CA SER A 194 21.90 -13.94 5.67
C SER A 194 21.33 -12.96 6.71
N VAL A 195 20.08 -13.16 7.12
CA VAL A 195 19.39 -12.33 8.13
C VAL A 195 19.62 -12.95 9.50
N GLU A 196 20.02 -12.13 10.49
CA GLU A 196 20.34 -12.61 11.86
C GLU A 196 19.10 -12.95 12.70
N PHE A 197 17.90 -12.66 12.18
CA PHE A 197 16.63 -12.91 12.85
C PHE A 197 15.97 -14.19 12.37
N GLU A 198 15.10 -14.77 13.19
CA GLU A 198 14.18 -15.82 12.75
C GLU A 198 13.42 -15.34 11.51
N THR A 199 13.46 -16.09 10.43
CA THR A 199 12.85 -15.68 9.17
C THR A 199 11.83 -16.71 8.71
N VAL A 200 10.62 -16.25 8.36
CA VAL A 200 9.53 -17.05 7.81
C VAL A 200 9.28 -16.62 6.38
N TYR A 201 9.35 -17.56 5.44
CA TYR A 201 9.08 -17.31 4.03
C TYR A 201 7.67 -17.77 3.65
N CYS A 202 6.94 -16.90 2.94
CA CYS A 202 5.63 -17.19 2.37
C CYS A 202 5.72 -17.16 0.84
N GLY A 203 5.16 -18.15 0.14
CA GLY A 203 5.23 -18.24 -1.31
C GLY A 203 4.07 -18.99 -1.95
N ILE A 204 4.01 -18.93 -3.27
CA ILE A 204 3.08 -19.69 -4.12
C ILE A 204 3.86 -20.63 -5.02
N ASN A 205 4.90 -20.11 -5.70
CA ASN A 205 5.69 -20.84 -6.68
C ASN A 205 6.94 -21.47 -6.06
N ASN A 206 7.50 -20.86 -5.03
CA ASN A 206 8.67 -21.40 -4.32
C ASN A 206 8.22 -22.39 -3.22
N THR A 207 8.22 -23.66 -3.55
CA THR A 207 7.80 -24.75 -2.64
C THR A 207 8.75 -24.97 -1.46
N ARG A 208 9.88 -24.25 -1.37
CA ARG A 208 10.81 -24.28 -0.23
C ARG A 208 10.47 -23.27 0.85
N CYS A 209 9.39 -22.49 0.67
CA CYS A 209 8.89 -21.57 1.70
C CYS A 209 8.27 -22.34 2.87
N ASP A 210 8.24 -21.72 4.04
CA ASP A 210 7.63 -22.26 5.26
C ASP A 210 6.11 -22.37 5.15
N LEU A 211 5.50 -21.40 4.43
CA LEU A 211 4.07 -21.42 4.09
C LEU A 211 3.90 -21.29 2.59
N VAL A 212 3.26 -22.27 1.97
CA VAL A 212 3.00 -22.31 0.52
C VAL A 212 1.51 -22.42 0.27
N ALA A 213 0.96 -21.55 -0.60
CA ALA A 213 -0.40 -21.67 -1.07
C ALA A 213 -0.49 -22.61 -2.27
N GLU A 214 -1.48 -23.49 -2.22
CA GLU A 214 -1.81 -24.47 -3.26
C GLU A 214 -3.28 -24.29 -3.70
N ASN A 215 -3.68 -24.92 -4.82
CA ASN A 215 -5.07 -24.99 -5.29
C ASN A 215 -5.76 -23.63 -5.43
N ILE A 216 -5.01 -22.61 -5.87
CA ILE A 216 -5.52 -21.24 -5.99
C ILE A 216 -6.56 -21.15 -7.11
N LYS A 217 -7.74 -20.62 -6.75
CA LYS A 217 -8.84 -20.33 -7.68
C LYS A 217 -9.25 -18.88 -7.53
N VAL A 218 -9.10 -18.11 -8.59
CA VAL A 218 -9.50 -16.69 -8.63
C VAL A 218 -10.77 -16.57 -9.44
N SER A 219 -11.77 -15.92 -8.86
CA SER A 219 -13.06 -15.60 -9.48
C SER A 219 -13.39 -14.11 -9.27
N ALA A 220 -14.45 -13.63 -9.89
CA ALA A 220 -14.94 -12.26 -9.68
C ALA A 220 -15.32 -11.97 -8.22
N ASP A 221 -15.77 -13.01 -7.49
CA ASP A 221 -16.27 -12.92 -6.11
C ASP A 221 -15.17 -13.09 -5.05
N GLY A 222 -13.94 -13.35 -5.47
CA GLY A 222 -12.84 -13.56 -4.53
C GLY A 222 -11.81 -14.58 -4.96
N THR A 223 -10.94 -14.93 -4.03
CA THR A 223 -9.84 -15.86 -4.25
C THR A 223 -9.86 -16.95 -3.19
N GLU A 224 -9.90 -18.21 -3.63
CA GLU A 224 -9.82 -19.39 -2.77
C GLU A 224 -8.43 -20.03 -2.93
N PHE A 225 -7.90 -20.59 -1.84
CA PHE A 225 -6.63 -21.32 -1.84
C PHE A 225 -6.56 -22.28 -0.67
N SER A 226 -5.69 -23.28 -0.75
CA SER A 226 -5.31 -24.12 0.39
C SER A 226 -3.85 -23.89 0.78
N PHE A 227 -3.51 -24.24 2.01
CA PHE A 227 -2.14 -24.24 2.54
C PHE A 227 -1.99 -25.29 3.62
N LYS A 228 -0.75 -25.72 3.90
CA LYS A 228 -0.45 -26.67 4.96
C LYS A 228 0.23 -25.99 6.14
N TYR A 229 -0.17 -26.35 7.34
CA TYR A 229 0.48 -25.98 8.59
C TYR A 229 0.40 -27.14 9.58
N GLU A 230 1.51 -27.56 10.22
CA GLU A 230 1.61 -28.70 11.13
C GLU A 230 0.94 -29.97 10.57
N ASP A 231 1.30 -30.36 9.34
CA ASP A 231 0.77 -31.54 8.61
C ASP A 231 -0.75 -31.54 8.36
N LYS A 232 -1.45 -30.43 8.63
CA LYS A 232 -2.87 -30.26 8.32
C LYS A 232 -3.06 -29.33 7.14
N GLU A 233 -3.99 -29.67 6.27
CA GLU A 233 -4.42 -28.82 5.17
C GLU A 233 -5.59 -27.93 5.60
N TYR A 234 -5.52 -26.67 5.23
CA TYR A 234 -6.52 -25.66 5.51
C TYR A 234 -6.94 -24.97 4.20
N ASN A 235 -8.24 -24.64 4.11
CA ASN A 235 -8.79 -23.89 3.00
C ASN A 235 -9.14 -22.49 3.48
N ALA A 236 -8.78 -21.47 2.73
CA ALA A 236 -9.09 -20.08 3.01
C ALA A 236 -9.73 -19.40 1.78
N ARG A 237 -10.56 -18.41 2.05
CA ARG A 237 -11.18 -17.56 1.03
C ARG A 237 -10.98 -16.09 1.38
N ILE A 238 -10.54 -15.31 0.40
CA ILE A 238 -10.43 -13.85 0.46
C ILE A 238 -11.60 -13.29 -0.37
N GLY A 239 -12.35 -12.34 0.19
CA GLY A 239 -13.55 -11.77 -0.45
C GLY A 239 -13.26 -10.81 -1.62
N VAL A 240 -12.03 -10.81 -2.14
CA VAL A 240 -11.61 -9.98 -3.28
C VAL A 240 -10.79 -10.79 -4.28
N PRO A 241 -10.90 -10.51 -5.60
CA PRO A 241 -10.15 -11.21 -6.63
C PRO A 241 -8.67 -10.80 -6.63
N GLY A 242 -7.80 -11.73 -7.01
CA GLY A 242 -6.40 -11.46 -7.30
C GLY A 242 -5.41 -12.32 -6.53
N ILE A 243 -4.49 -12.93 -7.27
CA ILE A 243 -3.47 -13.84 -6.73
C ILE A 243 -2.53 -13.14 -5.74
N HIS A 244 -2.31 -11.83 -5.89
CA HIS A 244 -1.49 -11.03 -4.99
C HIS A 244 -2.06 -10.94 -3.57
N HIS A 245 -3.37 -11.11 -3.39
CA HIS A 245 -3.98 -11.20 -2.07
C HIS A 245 -3.65 -12.51 -1.34
N VAL A 246 -3.30 -13.58 -2.08
CA VAL A 246 -2.87 -14.83 -1.47
C VAL A 246 -1.54 -14.66 -0.72
N TYR A 247 -0.58 -13.89 -1.28
CA TYR A 247 0.65 -13.55 -0.55
C TYR A 247 0.35 -12.77 0.73
N ASN A 248 -0.57 -11.79 0.67
CA ASN A 248 -0.97 -11.02 1.85
C ASN A 248 -1.61 -11.93 2.91
N ALA A 249 -2.42 -12.91 2.47
CA ALA A 249 -3.06 -13.88 3.35
C ALA A 249 -2.06 -14.84 4.00
N LEU A 250 -1.09 -15.39 3.26
CA LEU A 250 -0.06 -16.24 3.83
C LEU A 250 0.79 -15.50 4.88
N ILE A 251 1.13 -14.23 4.62
CA ILE A 251 1.80 -13.37 5.61
C ILE A 251 0.92 -13.20 6.86
N ALA A 252 -0.38 -12.95 6.68
CA ALA A 252 -1.31 -12.83 7.80
C ALA A 252 -1.47 -14.16 8.58
N VAL A 253 -1.41 -15.33 7.89
CA VAL A 253 -1.36 -16.65 8.54
C VAL A 253 -0.10 -16.75 9.40
N ALA A 254 1.09 -16.45 8.86
CA ALA A 254 2.35 -16.50 9.60
C ALA A 254 2.29 -15.64 10.88
N ILE A 255 1.77 -14.43 10.77
CA ILE A 255 1.60 -13.50 11.89
C ILE A 255 0.57 -14.03 12.90
N GLY A 256 -0.58 -14.52 12.43
CA GLY A 256 -1.62 -15.09 13.30
C GLY A 256 -1.09 -16.28 14.11
N VAL A 257 -0.36 -17.19 13.47
CA VAL A 257 0.30 -18.33 14.12
C VAL A 257 1.30 -17.85 15.17
N LYS A 258 2.21 -16.92 14.80
CA LYS A 258 3.21 -16.37 15.73
C LYS A 258 2.60 -15.79 17.00
N TYR A 259 1.46 -15.12 16.87
CA TYR A 259 0.75 -14.54 18.02
C TYR A 259 -0.35 -15.44 18.58
N ASN A 260 -0.31 -16.76 18.30
CA ASN A 260 -1.20 -17.76 18.84
C ASN A 260 -2.69 -17.45 18.60
N VAL A 261 -3.06 -16.88 17.46
CA VAL A 261 -4.45 -16.81 17.03
C VAL A 261 -4.86 -18.22 16.56
N PRO A 262 -5.99 -18.78 17.02
CA PRO A 262 -6.45 -20.08 16.56
C PRO A 262 -6.64 -20.11 15.03
N MET A 263 -6.28 -21.22 14.37
CA MET A 263 -6.30 -21.29 12.91
C MET A 263 -7.67 -20.98 12.30
N ASN A 264 -8.75 -21.42 12.92
CA ASN A 264 -10.11 -21.09 12.46
C ASN A 264 -10.40 -19.58 12.51
N ASP A 265 -9.86 -18.89 13.53
CA ASP A 265 -10.00 -17.44 13.68
C ASP A 265 -9.11 -16.72 12.66
N ILE A 266 -7.90 -17.24 12.37
CA ILE A 266 -7.05 -16.73 11.26
C ILE A 266 -7.81 -16.76 9.94
N ILE A 267 -8.42 -17.90 9.60
CA ILE A 267 -9.22 -18.10 8.38
C ILE A 267 -10.43 -17.16 8.36
N CYS A 268 -11.07 -16.95 9.52
CA CYS A 268 -12.16 -16.00 9.68
C CYS A 268 -11.69 -14.56 9.39
N GLY A 269 -10.58 -14.13 9.99
CA GLY A 269 -10.00 -12.80 9.77
C GLY A 269 -9.59 -12.55 8.32
N ILE A 270 -9.07 -13.56 7.61
CA ILE A 270 -8.77 -13.47 6.18
C ILE A 270 -10.05 -13.25 5.36
N ARG A 271 -11.13 -13.98 5.68
CA ARG A 271 -12.43 -13.87 4.99
C ARG A 271 -13.09 -12.52 5.23
N GLU A 272 -12.94 -11.95 6.43
CA GLU A 272 -13.53 -10.66 6.84
C GLU A 272 -12.72 -9.44 6.37
N PHE A 273 -11.55 -9.66 5.77
CA PHE A 273 -10.73 -8.57 5.25
C PHE A 273 -11.48 -7.76 4.18
N ILE A 274 -11.51 -6.44 4.37
CA ILE A 274 -12.05 -5.48 3.42
C ILE A 274 -10.89 -4.57 2.96
N PRO A 275 -10.62 -4.49 1.64
CA PRO A 275 -9.59 -3.59 1.13
C PRO A 275 -9.94 -2.12 1.34
N ASP A 276 -8.90 -1.29 1.40
CA ASP A 276 -9.04 0.18 1.42
C ASP A 276 -9.73 0.67 0.13
N GLY A 277 -10.61 1.68 0.24
CA GLY A 277 -11.52 2.14 -0.81
C GLY A 277 -10.89 2.68 -2.10
N MET A 278 -9.55 2.83 -2.18
CA MET A 278 -8.80 3.18 -3.39
C MET A 278 -7.83 2.08 -3.85
N ARG A 279 -7.99 0.84 -3.37
CA ARG A 279 -7.14 -0.31 -3.68
C ARG A 279 -7.99 -1.47 -4.13
N GLN A 280 -8.28 -1.49 -5.44
CA GLN A 280 -9.12 -2.50 -6.12
C GLN A 280 -10.54 -2.60 -5.54
N ALA A 281 -11.05 -1.51 -4.99
CA ALA A 281 -12.43 -1.45 -4.52
C ALA A 281 -13.38 -1.34 -5.70
N ALA A 282 -14.25 -2.35 -5.87
CA ALA A 282 -15.27 -2.35 -6.89
C ALA A 282 -16.55 -1.65 -6.38
N VAL A 283 -17.03 -0.65 -7.13
CA VAL A 283 -18.27 0.08 -6.83
C VAL A 283 -19.18 0.10 -8.05
N LYS A 284 -20.48 0.06 -7.84
CA LYS A 284 -21.48 0.27 -8.89
C LYS A 284 -21.81 1.75 -9.03
N ILE A 285 -21.72 2.28 -10.26
CA ILE A 285 -22.07 3.66 -10.60
C ILE A 285 -23.02 3.59 -11.81
N GLY A 286 -24.31 3.77 -11.61
CA GLY A 286 -25.30 3.52 -12.66
C GLY A 286 -25.20 2.09 -13.20
N ASN A 287 -25.05 1.95 -14.52
CA ASN A 287 -24.91 0.66 -15.20
C ASN A 287 -23.45 0.18 -15.29
N PHE A 288 -22.50 0.87 -14.66
CA PHE A 288 -21.07 0.55 -14.70
C PHE A 288 -20.60 -0.13 -13.41
N THR A 289 -19.54 -0.94 -13.53
CA THR A 289 -18.73 -1.38 -12.40
C THR A 289 -17.38 -0.67 -12.45
N VAL A 290 -17.04 0.11 -11.43
CA VAL A 290 -15.77 0.85 -11.39
C VAL A 290 -14.86 0.23 -10.34
N ILE A 291 -13.69 -0.26 -10.77
CA ILE A 291 -12.61 -0.76 -9.89
C ILE A 291 -11.68 0.42 -9.59
N LYS A 292 -11.83 1.01 -8.41
CA LYS A 292 -10.98 2.10 -7.93
C LYS A 292 -9.64 1.53 -7.43
N ASP A 293 -8.56 1.70 -8.21
CA ASP A 293 -7.18 1.32 -7.85
C ASP A 293 -6.20 2.49 -8.11
N CYS A 294 -6.61 3.70 -7.70
CA CYS A 294 -5.96 4.97 -8.03
C CYS A 294 -5.16 5.59 -6.87
N TYR A 295 -4.81 4.79 -5.85
CA TYR A 295 -3.96 5.29 -4.77
C TYR A 295 -2.51 5.51 -5.23
N ASN A 296 -1.91 4.57 -5.94
CA ASN A 296 -0.58 4.68 -6.55
C ASN A 296 -0.41 3.68 -7.70
N ALA A 297 0.57 3.92 -8.57
CA ALA A 297 0.88 3.04 -9.69
C ALA A 297 2.38 2.86 -9.88
N ASN A 298 2.75 1.61 -10.19
CA ASN A 298 4.06 1.19 -10.69
C ASN A 298 3.85 -0.06 -11.57
N PRO A 299 4.85 -0.52 -12.35
CA PRO A 299 4.68 -1.63 -13.29
C PRO A 299 4.06 -2.89 -12.68
N THR A 300 4.52 -3.29 -11.49
CA THR A 300 4.01 -4.47 -10.77
C THR A 300 2.54 -4.31 -10.40
N SER A 301 2.14 -3.15 -9.86
CA SER A 301 0.75 -2.90 -9.47
C SER A 301 -0.16 -2.68 -10.67
N MET A 302 0.33 -2.13 -11.80
CA MET A 302 -0.42 -2.04 -13.06
C MET A 302 -0.79 -3.43 -13.57
N ARG A 303 0.17 -4.38 -13.58
CA ARG A 303 -0.09 -5.78 -13.92
C ARG A 303 -1.20 -6.37 -13.05
N SER A 304 -1.10 -6.24 -11.72
CA SER A 304 -2.11 -6.78 -10.79
C SER A 304 -3.51 -6.18 -11.05
N GLY A 305 -3.59 -4.89 -11.37
CA GLY A 305 -4.86 -4.24 -11.72
C GLY A 305 -5.46 -4.79 -13.02
N LEU A 306 -4.64 -4.95 -14.07
CA LEU A 306 -5.07 -5.54 -15.35
C LEU A 306 -5.50 -7.01 -15.19
N ASP A 307 -4.80 -7.79 -14.35
CA ASP A 307 -5.17 -9.17 -14.05
C ASP A 307 -6.57 -9.23 -13.39
N VAL A 308 -6.84 -8.34 -12.41
CA VAL A 308 -8.17 -8.23 -11.77
C VAL A 308 -9.23 -7.83 -12.79
N LEU A 309 -8.97 -6.83 -13.65
CA LEU A 309 -9.90 -6.43 -14.70
C LEU A 309 -10.21 -7.59 -15.65
N SER A 310 -9.21 -8.40 -16.00
CA SER A 310 -9.37 -9.54 -16.93
C SER A 310 -10.31 -10.63 -16.39
N LEU A 311 -10.46 -10.72 -15.07
CA LEU A 311 -11.31 -11.68 -14.37
C LEU A 311 -12.73 -11.16 -14.12
N ALA A 312 -12.97 -9.87 -14.35
CA ALA A 312 -14.28 -9.29 -14.13
C ALA A 312 -15.32 -9.93 -15.06
N GLU A 313 -16.41 -10.41 -14.48
CA GLU A 313 -17.57 -10.93 -15.22
C GLU A 313 -18.43 -9.74 -15.67
N THR A 314 -18.67 -9.65 -16.97
CA THR A 314 -19.49 -8.60 -17.57
C THR A 314 -20.01 -9.00 -18.93
N ASP A 315 -21.24 -8.59 -19.24
CA ASP A 315 -21.82 -8.64 -20.60
C ASP A 315 -21.34 -7.44 -21.45
N GLY A 316 -20.74 -6.43 -20.82
CA GLY A 316 -20.14 -5.25 -21.45
C GLY A 316 -18.65 -5.45 -21.76
N ARG A 317 -17.93 -4.34 -21.81
CA ARG A 317 -16.49 -4.31 -22.12
C ARG A 317 -15.66 -4.19 -20.83
N ARG A 318 -14.41 -4.64 -20.91
CA ARG A 318 -13.36 -4.37 -19.93
C ARG A 318 -12.58 -3.15 -20.36
N VAL A 319 -12.73 -2.05 -19.63
CA VAL A 319 -12.12 -0.77 -19.92
C VAL A 319 -10.98 -0.51 -18.94
N ALA A 320 -9.76 -0.34 -19.45
CA ALA A 320 -8.63 0.06 -18.63
C ALA A 320 -8.40 1.56 -18.77
N CYS A 321 -8.62 2.33 -17.71
CA CYS A 321 -8.27 3.75 -17.63
C CYS A 321 -7.00 3.90 -16.81
N LEU A 322 -5.87 4.13 -17.49
CA LEU A 322 -4.52 4.11 -16.93
C LEU A 322 -3.88 5.49 -17.04
N GLY A 323 -3.33 6.00 -15.94
CA GLY A 323 -2.59 7.25 -15.92
C GLY A 323 -1.10 7.05 -15.70
N ASP A 324 -0.38 8.16 -15.56
CA ASP A 324 1.06 8.19 -15.38
C ASP A 324 1.52 7.39 -14.16
N MET A 325 2.65 6.69 -14.31
CA MET A 325 3.43 6.12 -13.22
C MET A 325 4.59 7.06 -12.90
N MET A 326 4.61 7.60 -11.68
CA MET A 326 5.66 8.51 -11.20
C MET A 326 6.79 7.74 -10.51
N GLU A 327 7.89 8.44 -10.22
CA GLU A 327 9.05 7.94 -9.45
C GLU A 327 9.78 6.75 -10.10
N LEU A 328 9.71 6.62 -11.43
CA LEU A 328 10.37 5.56 -12.19
C LEU A 328 11.74 5.99 -12.76
N GLY A 329 12.07 7.27 -12.69
CA GLY A 329 13.35 7.78 -13.20
C GLY A 329 13.63 7.35 -14.64
N THR A 330 14.81 6.81 -14.88
CA THR A 330 15.29 6.40 -16.22
C THR A 330 14.54 5.24 -16.85
N ILE A 331 13.82 4.43 -16.06
CA ILE A 331 13.05 3.29 -16.61
C ILE A 331 11.62 3.69 -17.03
N SER A 332 11.23 4.96 -16.82
CA SER A 332 9.84 5.43 -17.00
C SER A 332 9.30 5.14 -18.40
N GLU A 333 10.02 5.48 -19.45
CA GLU A 333 9.59 5.27 -20.83
C GLU A 333 9.29 3.80 -21.11
N GLN A 334 10.26 2.93 -20.86
CA GLN A 334 10.11 1.50 -21.13
C GLN A 334 9.01 0.87 -20.25
N ALA A 335 8.87 1.32 -19.01
CA ALA A 335 7.84 0.83 -18.09
C ALA A 335 6.44 1.15 -18.60
N HIS A 336 6.21 2.36 -19.12
CA HIS A 336 4.92 2.74 -19.70
C HIS A 336 4.61 1.95 -20.99
N LEU A 337 5.59 1.82 -21.91
CA LEU A 337 5.45 0.97 -23.10
C LEU A 337 5.09 -0.47 -22.74
N ASN A 338 5.76 -1.06 -21.75
CA ASN A 338 5.51 -2.43 -21.30
C ASN A 338 4.11 -2.60 -20.71
N VAL A 339 3.59 -1.61 -19.98
CA VAL A 339 2.21 -1.63 -19.46
C VAL A 339 1.21 -1.58 -20.61
N GLY A 340 1.47 -0.81 -21.65
CA GLY A 340 0.66 -0.79 -22.87
C GLY A 340 0.63 -2.14 -23.56
N ALA A 341 1.79 -2.77 -23.77
CA ALA A 341 1.89 -4.11 -24.32
C ALA A 341 1.11 -5.13 -23.48
N LEU A 342 1.20 -5.03 -22.15
CA LEU A 342 0.48 -5.89 -21.23
C LEU A 342 -1.04 -5.69 -21.35
N ALA A 343 -1.53 -4.45 -21.48
CA ALA A 343 -2.95 -4.16 -21.66
C ALA A 343 -3.48 -4.79 -22.97
N ALA A 344 -2.71 -4.71 -24.07
CA ALA A 344 -3.07 -5.34 -25.34
C ALA A 344 -3.12 -6.88 -25.26
N GLN A 345 -2.26 -7.49 -24.45
CA GLN A 345 -2.20 -8.95 -24.23
C GLN A 345 -3.25 -9.44 -23.23
N SER A 346 -3.81 -8.54 -22.41
CA SER A 346 -4.88 -8.82 -21.46
C SER A 346 -6.25 -8.76 -22.15
N LYS A 347 -7.30 -9.20 -21.46
CA LYS A 347 -8.68 -9.12 -21.98
C LYS A 347 -9.24 -7.69 -21.88
N VAL A 348 -8.48 -6.67 -22.32
CA VAL A 348 -8.91 -5.27 -22.34
C VAL A 348 -9.56 -4.96 -23.68
N ASP A 349 -10.83 -4.54 -23.65
CA ASP A 349 -11.61 -4.22 -24.84
C ASP A 349 -11.47 -2.74 -25.27
N CYS A 350 -11.13 -1.86 -24.31
CA CYS A 350 -10.95 -0.44 -24.52
C CYS A 350 -9.89 0.09 -23.55
N LEU A 351 -8.92 0.81 -24.09
CA LEU A 351 -7.85 1.45 -23.31
C LEU A 351 -8.05 2.97 -23.32
N ILE A 352 -8.10 3.57 -22.14
CA ILE A 352 -8.09 5.01 -21.93
C ILE A 352 -6.79 5.35 -21.22
N THR A 353 -6.05 6.32 -21.72
CA THR A 353 -4.84 6.80 -21.07
C THR A 353 -4.96 8.27 -20.69
N VAL A 354 -4.46 8.66 -19.52
CA VAL A 354 -4.54 10.02 -19.00
C VAL A 354 -3.17 10.48 -18.50
N GLY A 355 -2.67 11.55 -19.09
CA GLY A 355 -1.37 12.14 -18.74
C GLY A 355 -0.33 12.02 -19.83
N GLU A 356 0.75 12.78 -19.69
CA GLU A 356 1.79 12.89 -20.72
C GLU A 356 2.57 11.58 -20.89
N ARG A 357 2.94 10.92 -19.80
CA ARG A 357 3.66 9.64 -19.83
C ARG A 357 2.76 8.49 -20.23
N ALA A 358 1.49 8.57 -19.90
CA ALA A 358 0.50 7.55 -20.26
C ALA A 358 0.26 7.44 -21.78
N LYS A 359 0.65 8.45 -22.59
CA LYS A 359 0.72 8.34 -24.05
C LYS A 359 1.61 7.18 -24.51
N LEU A 360 2.68 6.89 -23.75
CA LEU A 360 3.54 5.74 -24.02
C LEU A 360 2.83 4.40 -23.72
N ILE A 361 1.87 4.37 -22.79
CA ILE A 361 1.01 3.19 -22.58
C ILE A 361 0.16 2.97 -23.84
N ALA A 362 -0.45 4.02 -24.37
CA ALA A 362 -1.23 3.94 -25.62
C ALA A 362 -0.35 3.47 -26.80
N GLN A 363 0.87 4.00 -26.92
CA GLN A 363 1.82 3.58 -27.95
C GLN A 363 2.20 2.10 -27.80
N GLY A 364 2.57 1.65 -26.60
CA GLY A 364 2.91 0.24 -26.34
C GLY A 364 1.76 -0.72 -26.62
N ALA A 365 0.51 -0.31 -26.37
CA ALA A 365 -0.67 -1.09 -26.70
C ALA A 365 -0.89 -1.19 -28.22
N LYS A 366 -0.74 -0.07 -28.96
CA LYS A 366 -0.81 -0.03 -30.41
C LYS A 366 0.27 -0.92 -31.04
N ASP A 367 1.53 -0.78 -30.60
CA ASP A 367 2.68 -1.56 -31.11
C ASP A 367 2.50 -3.06 -30.85
N SER A 368 1.71 -3.41 -29.82
CA SER A 368 1.35 -4.80 -29.46
C SER A 368 0.06 -5.30 -30.09
N GLY A 369 -0.52 -4.54 -31.05
CA GLY A 369 -1.62 -4.97 -31.89
C GLY A 369 -3.03 -4.60 -31.40
N MET A 370 -3.16 -3.74 -30.38
CA MET A 370 -4.49 -3.21 -30.02
C MET A 370 -4.97 -2.24 -31.11
N PRO A 371 -6.22 -2.39 -31.63
CA PRO A 371 -6.77 -1.50 -32.64
C PRO A 371 -6.84 -0.04 -32.17
N GLU A 372 -6.50 0.90 -33.06
CA GLU A 372 -6.48 2.33 -32.72
C GLU A 372 -7.84 2.88 -32.30
N ASP A 373 -8.93 2.38 -32.86
CA ASP A 373 -10.30 2.76 -32.50
C ASP A 373 -10.73 2.31 -31.09
N LYS A 374 -9.89 1.52 -30.42
CA LYS A 374 -10.08 1.08 -29.03
C LYS A 374 -9.17 1.81 -28.04
N ILE A 375 -8.35 2.75 -28.51
CA ILE A 375 -7.38 3.50 -27.69
C ILE A 375 -7.76 4.98 -27.67
N PHE A 376 -7.97 5.52 -26.48
CA PHE A 376 -8.31 6.92 -26.25
C PHE A 376 -7.28 7.56 -25.32
N SER A 377 -6.70 8.69 -25.70
CA SER A 377 -5.65 9.37 -24.92
C SER A 377 -6.06 10.80 -24.60
N PHE A 378 -5.87 11.21 -23.36
CA PHE A 378 -6.20 12.53 -22.83
C PHE A 378 -5.01 13.10 -22.05
N ASP A 379 -4.86 14.42 -22.09
CA ASP A 379 -3.77 15.09 -21.36
C ASP A 379 -4.07 15.18 -19.85
N ASN A 380 -5.35 15.24 -19.46
CA ASN A 380 -5.76 15.42 -18.07
C ASN A 380 -7.17 14.84 -17.79
N ASN A 381 -7.56 14.83 -16.51
CA ASN A 381 -8.85 14.29 -16.06
C ASN A 381 -10.04 15.08 -16.61
N ASP A 382 -9.91 16.41 -16.79
CA ASP A 382 -11.03 17.27 -17.23
C ASP A 382 -11.40 16.94 -18.68
N GLU A 383 -10.42 16.72 -19.55
CA GLU A 383 -10.63 16.30 -20.93
C GLU A 383 -11.31 14.94 -21.01
N LEU A 384 -10.85 13.95 -20.23
CA LEU A 384 -11.52 12.66 -20.17
C LEU A 384 -12.96 12.80 -19.63
N CYS A 385 -13.19 13.58 -18.58
CA CYS A 385 -14.53 13.79 -18.04
C CYS A 385 -15.50 14.37 -19.09
N ALA A 386 -15.05 15.24 -19.99
CA ALA A 386 -15.88 15.80 -21.05
C ALA A 386 -16.30 14.74 -22.11
N GLU A 387 -15.47 13.74 -22.35
CA GLU A 387 -15.65 12.76 -23.41
C GLU A 387 -16.07 11.36 -22.91
N ILE A 388 -15.97 11.08 -21.62
CA ILE A 388 -16.17 9.72 -21.06
C ILE A 388 -17.55 9.16 -21.39
N GLY A 389 -18.58 10.02 -21.46
CA GLY A 389 -19.95 9.65 -21.83
C GLY A 389 -20.09 9.17 -23.29
N ASN A 390 -19.18 9.58 -24.18
CA ASN A 390 -19.15 9.16 -25.58
C ASN A 390 -18.37 7.84 -25.76
N ILE A 391 -17.50 7.49 -24.79
CA ILE A 391 -16.62 6.33 -24.84
C ILE A 391 -17.25 5.12 -24.15
N LEU A 392 -17.80 5.30 -22.95
CA LEU A 392 -18.34 4.21 -22.14
C LEU A 392 -19.67 3.70 -22.68
N LYS A 393 -19.94 2.41 -22.46
CA LYS A 393 -21.19 1.74 -22.82
C LYS A 393 -21.77 1.05 -21.58
N ASP A 394 -23.08 0.94 -21.53
CA ASP A 394 -23.78 0.23 -20.45
C ASP A 394 -23.21 -1.17 -20.27
N GLY A 395 -22.99 -1.55 -19.00
CA GLY A 395 -22.41 -2.83 -18.64
C GLY A 395 -20.87 -2.83 -18.56
N ASP A 396 -20.17 -1.75 -18.97
CA ASP A 396 -18.70 -1.72 -18.89
C ASP A 396 -18.19 -1.90 -17.46
N VAL A 397 -17.09 -2.65 -17.33
CA VAL A 397 -16.27 -2.71 -16.12
C VAL A 397 -15.00 -1.89 -16.34
N ILE A 398 -14.75 -0.91 -15.48
CA ILE A 398 -13.72 0.10 -15.66
C ILE A 398 -12.69 0.00 -14.53
N LEU A 399 -11.42 -0.22 -14.87
CA LEU A 399 -10.29 -0.08 -13.95
C LEU A 399 -9.78 1.36 -14.01
N LEU A 400 -9.72 2.06 -12.86
CA LEU A 400 -9.06 3.35 -12.72
C LEU A 400 -7.74 3.18 -11.98
N LYS A 401 -6.59 3.42 -12.66
CA LYS A 401 -5.28 3.22 -12.04
C LYS A 401 -4.24 4.22 -12.50
N ALA A 402 -3.65 4.95 -11.54
CA ALA A 402 -2.59 5.93 -11.76
C ALA A 402 -1.79 6.19 -10.47
N SER A 403 -0.67 6.92 -10.59
CA SER A 403 0.01 7.49 -9.43
C SER A 403 -0.85 8.52 -8.71
N ARG A 404 -0.63 8.70 -7.40
CA ARG A 404 -1.46 9.54 -6.52
C ARG A 404 -1.64 10.98 -7.00
N SER A 405 -0.58 11.56 -7.59
CA SER A 405 -0.60 12.93 -8.11
C SER A 405 -1.59 13.15 -9.25
N MET A 406 -1.96 12.08 -9.97
CA MET A 406 -2.93 12.13 -11.07
C MET A 406 -4.38 12.30 -10.60
N LYS A 407 -4.67 11.97 -9.32
CA LYS A 407 -6.02 12.10 -8.72
C LYS A 407 -7.11 11.46 -9.57
N LEU A 408 -6.84 10.27 -10.11
CA LEU A 408 -7.72 9.61 -11.09
C LEU A 408 -9.08 9.21 -10.48
N GLU A 409 -9.21 9.20 -9.15
CA GLU A 409 -10.50 9.06 -8.45
C GLU A 409 -11.53 10.14 -8.85
N GLN A 410 -11.09 11.30 -9.33
CA GLN A 410 -11.97 12.37 -9.82
C GLN A 410 -12.87 11.89 -10.98
N ILE A 411 -12.39 10.91 -11.76
CA ILE A 411 -13.18 10.30 -12.83
C ILE A 411 -14.38 9.54 -12.23
N ALA A 412 -14.14 8.74 -11.16
CA ALA A 412 -15.23 8.04 -10.49
C ALA A 412 -16.22 9.02 -9.84
N ASP A 413 -15.72 10.09 -9.20
CA ASP A 413 -16.55 11.13 -8.59
C ASP A 413 -17.41 11.86 -9.65
N TYR A 414 -16.85 12.11 -10.84
CA TYR A 414 -17.58 12.68 -11.97
C TYR A 414 -18.65 11.70 -12.48
N MET A 415 -18.31 10.42 -12.65
CA MET A 415 -19.25 9.39 -13.05
C MET A 415 -20.42 9.27 -12.05
N GLU A 416 -20.15 9.31 -10.74
CA GLU A 416 -21.19 9.31 -9.72
C GLU A 416 -22.17 10.47 -9.88
N LYS A 417 -21.68 11.69 -10.16
CA LYS A 417 -22.54 12.88 -10.40
C LYS A 417 -23.38 12.74 -11.65
N MET A 418 -22.84 12.13 -12.72
CA MET A 418 -23.52 12.02 -14.01
C MET A 418 -24.55 10.88 -14.05
N TRP A 419 -24.27 9.73 -13.42
CA TRP A 419 -25.06 8.50 -13.60
C TRP A 419 -25.73 7.96 -12.33
N SER A 420 -25.40 8.42 -11.11
CA SER A 420 -26.11 7.97 -9.89
C SER A 420 -27.48 8.66 -9.70
N LYS A 421 -27.86 9.61 -10.54
CA LYS A 421 -29.13 10.37 -10.47
C LYS A 421 -30.17 9.91 -11.50
N LYS A 422 -29.94 8.77 -12.16
CA LYS A 422 -30.93 8.25 -13.11
C LYS A 422 -31.62 6.99 -12.60
#